data_ac43971bae4c687fb495719e06ed945a
#
_entry.id   ac43971bae4c687fb495719e06ed945a
#
_cell.length_a   1.000
_cell.length_b   1.000
_cell.length_c   1.000
_cell.angle_alpha   90.00
_cell.angle_beta   90.00
_cell.angle_gamma   90.00
#
_symmetry.space_group_name_H-M   'P 1'
#
loop_
_entity.id
_entity.type
_entity.pdbx_description
1 polymer ?
#
loop_
_entity_poly.entity_id
_entity_poly.type
_entity_poly.pdbx_seq_one_letter_code
_entity_poly.pdbx_strand_id
1 'polypeptide(L)'
;MNKDIHMFGFEKLDAYKFGRALVKSVYVLIKKLPKEEQYALGDQLRRAVVSVPSNIAEGMSRRSLADQLRFVEYSYTSLMEVLCQLTLANDLGYITSEELDEQRQHIVDTSKILSGLRSSIEKKVSNVE
;
A
#
# COMPACT_ATOMS: atom_id res chain seq x y z
N MET A 1 -10.99 23.02 -14.68
CA MET A 1 -11.12 21.65 -14.18
C MET A 1 -12.45 21.07 -14.66
N ASN A 2 -12.43 19.86 -15.15
CA ASN A 2 -13.60 19.22 -15.73
C ASN A 2 -14.45 18.59 -14.61
N LYS A 3 -15.69 19.10 -14.44
CA LYS A 3 -16.62 18.63 -13.42
C LYS A 3 -17.28 17.29 -13.78
N ASP A 4 -17.19 16.91 -15.06
CA ASP A 4 -17.89 15.74 -15.59
C ASP A 4 -17.06 14.47 -15.58
N ILE A 5 -15.84 14.51 -15.00
CA ILE A 5 -14.99 13.34 -14.90
C ILE A 5 -15.63 12.36 -13.91
N HIS A 6 -15.90 11.15 -14.39
CA HIS A 6 -16.43 10.08 -13.55
C HIS A 6 -15.34 9.57 -12.62
N MET A 7 -15.70 9.38 -11.34
CA MET A 7 -14.82 8.79 -10.33
C MET A 7 -15.36 7.42 -9.95
N PHE A 8 -14.53 6.41 -10.05
CA PHE A 8 -14.90 5.07 -9.59
C PHE A 8 -14.83 4.99 -8.07
N GLY A 9 -15.59 4.07 -7.49
CA GLY A 9 -15.72 3.97 -6.03
C GLY A 9 -14.39 3.85 -5.28
N PHE A 10 -13.47 3.02 -5.77
CA PHE A 10 -12.20 2.80 -5.09
C PHE A 10 -11.35 4.07 -5.00
N GLU A 11 -11.50 4.98 -5.97
CA GLU A 11 -10.72 6.22 -6.00
C GLU A 11 -11.04 7.15 -4.83
N LYS A 12 -12.21 6.95 -4.21
CA LYS A 12 -12.67 7.75 -3.07
C LYS A 12 -12.27 7.14 -1.72
N LEU A 13 -11.78 5.91 -1.71
CA LEU A 13 -11.41 5.22 -0.49
C LEU A 13 -10.10 5.75 0.09
N ASP A 14 -10.08 5.95 1.41
CA ASP A 14 -8.87 6.37 2.12
C ASP A 14 -7.74 5.35 1.95
N ALA A 15 -8.06 4.06 1.94
CA ALA A 15 -7.06 3.00 1.71
C ALA A 15 -6.31 3.22 0.40
N TYR A 16 -7.01 3.58 -0.66
CA TYR A 16 -6.41 3.85 -1.95
C TYR A 16 -5.57 5.13 -1.92
N LYS A 17 -6.11 6.19 -1.34
CA LYS A 17 -5.41 7.49 -1.26
C LYS A 17 -4.13 7.38 -0.44
N PHE A 18 -4.18 6.69 0.70
CA PHE A 18 -3.00 6.47 1.54
C PHE A 18 -1.97 5.58 0.85
N GLY A 19 -2.42 4.56 0.14
CA GLY A 19 -1.53 3.72 -0.66
C GLY A 19 -0.78 4.51 -1.73
N ARG A 20 -1.47 5.39 -2.43
CA ARG A 20 -0.85 6.26 -3.43
C ARG A 20 0.18 7.21 -2.80
N ALA A 21 -0.15 7.80 -1.66
CA ALA A 21 0.78 8.68 -0.95
C ALA A 21 2.03 7.92 -0.52
N LEU A 22 1.87 6.68 -0.05
CA LEU A 22 2.99 5.83 0.33
C LEU A 22 3.89 5.53 -0.88
N VAL A 23 3.32 5.26 -2.05
CA VAL A 23 4.09 5.04 -3.28
C VAL A 23 4.99 6.24 -3.56
N LYS A 24 4.43 7.45 -3.53
CA LYS A 24 5.21 8.67 -3.78
C LYS A 24 6.36 8.81 -2.78
N SER A 25 6.07 8.59 -1.52
CA SER A 25 7.05 8.74 -0.44
C SER A 25 8.18 7.72 -0.55
N VAL A 26 7.85 6.46 -0.80
CA VAL A 26 8.84 5.39 -0.92
C VAL A 26 9.71 5.57 -2.17
N TYR A 27 9.12 6.03 -3.27
CA TYR A 27 9.89 6.28 -4.50
C TYR A 27 10.98 7.34 -4.30
N VAL A 28 10.75 8.34 -3.44
CA VAL A 28 11.79 9.31 -3.09
C VAL A 28 12.98 8.60 -2.44
N LEU A 29 12.71 7.65 -1.55
CA LEU A 29 13.77 6.90 -0.87
C LEU A 29 14.49 5.93 -1.82
N ILE A 30 13.77 5.32 -2.75
CA ILE A 30 14.37 4.40 -3.72
C ILE A 30 15.46 5.10 -4.53
N LYS A 31 15.26 6.37 -4.86
CA LYS A 31 16.28 7.16 -5.60
C LYS A 31 17.58 7.29 -4.84
N LYS A 32 17.59 7.12 -3.53
CA LYS A 32 18.80 7.21 -2.69
C LYS A 32 19.59 5.91 -2.67
N LEU A 33 19.01 4.81 -3.15
CA LEU A 33 19.72 3.54 -3.20
C LEU A 33 20.89 3.63 -4.18
N PRO A 34 22.02 2.97 -3.88
CA PRO A 34 23.14 2.96 -4.81
C PRO A 34 22.76 2.26 -6.12
N LYS A 35 23.53 2.53 -7.16
CA LYS A 35 23.22 2.05 -8.51
C LYS A 35 23.02 0.53 -8.56
N GLU A 36 23.85 -0.22 -7.88
CA GLU A 36 23.80 -1.67 -7.83
C GLU A 36 22.54 -2.21 -7.15
N GLU A 37 21.87 -1.41 -6.32
CA GLU A 37 20.65 -1.80 -5.64
C GLU A 37 19.39 -1.35 -6.38
N GLN A 38 19.50 -0.48 -7.38
CA GLN A 38 18.32 0.03 -8.08
C GLN A 38 17.51 -1.10 -8.73
N TYR A 39 18.18 -2.14 -9.23
CA TYR A 39 17.54 -3.29 -9.89
C TYR A 39 17.46 -4.52 -8.98
N ALA A 40 17.80 -4.39 -7.71
CA ALA A 40 17.69 -5.44 -6.71
C ALA A 40 16.68 -5.02 -5.65
N LEU A 41 17.12 -4.44 -4.53
CA LEU A 41 16.23 -3.97 -3.48
C LEU A 41 15.25 -2.92 -3.98
N GLY A 42 15.70 -2.03 -4.88
CA GLY A 42 14.86 -1.01 -5.48
C GLY A 42 13.66 -1.59 -6.24
N ASP A 43 13.88 -2.63 -7.04
CA ASP A 43 12.81 -3.30 -7.77
C ASP A 43 11.81 -3.97 -6.83
N GLN A 44 12.30 -4.60 -5.77
CA GLN A 44 11.44 -5.23 -4.78
C GLN A 44 10.56 -4.18 -4.07
N LEU A 45 11.14 -3.05 -3.70
CA LEU A 45 10.40 -1.95 -3.07
C LEU A 45 9.34 -1.38 -4.01
N ARG A 46 9.69 -1.17 -5.29
CA ARG A 46 8.72 -0.67 -6.28
C ARG A 46 7.53 -1.60 -6.42
N ARG A 47 7.79 -2.90 -6.56
CA ARG A 47 6.72 -3.90 -6.70
C ARG A 47 5.84 -3.94 -5.46
N ALA A 48 6.45 -3.99 -4.28
CA ALA A 48 5.71 -4.11 -3.03
C ALA A 48 4.85 -2.86 -2.79
N VAL A 49 5.42 -1.65 -2.94
CA VAL A 49 4.68 -0.43 -2.62
C VAL A 49 3.57 -0.16 -3.64
N VAL A 50 3.82 -0.40 -4.93
CA VAL A 50 2.80 -0.21 -5.97
C VAL A 50 1.65 -1.19 -5.78
N SER A 51 1.92 -2.40 -5.30
CA SER A 51 0.87 -3.39 -5.09
C SER A 51 -0.08 -3.02 -3.94
N VAL A 52 0.30 -2.11 -3.03
CA VAL A 52 -0.61 -1.65 -1.97
C VAL A 52 -1.87 -0.99 -2.57
N PRO A 53 -1.78 0.11 -3.32
CA PRO A 53 -2.98 0.70 -3.92
C PRO A 53 -3.55 -0.14 -5.06
N SER A 54 -2.72 -0.87 -5.80
CA SER A 54 -3.19 -1.68 -6.93
C SER A 54 -4.13 -2.79 -6.49
N ASN A 55 -3.83 -3.46 -5.37
CA ASN A 55 -4.71 -4.50 -4.84
C ASN A 55 -6.02 -3.93 -4.32
N ILE A 56 -6.03 -2.70 -3.80
CA ILE A 56 -7.28 -2.06 -3.39
C ILE A 56 -8.15 -1.79 -4.63
N ALA A 57 -7.59 -1.22 -5.68
CA ALA A 57 -8.32 -0.94 -6.91
C ALA A 57 -8.88 -2.24 -7.51
N GLU A 58 -8.06 -3.28 -7.59
CA GLU A 58 -8.46 -4.56 -8.15
C GLU A 58 -9.51 -5.25 -7.29
N GLY A 59 -9.32 -5.26 -5.97
CA GLY A 59 -10.25 -5.90 -5.05
C GLY A 59 -11.62 -5.24 -5.06
N MET A 60 -11.65 -3.91 -5.05
CA MET A 60 -12.93 -3.18 -5.06
C MET A 60 -13.66 -3.27 -6.41
N SER A 61 -12.99 -3.79 -7.43
CA SER A 61 -13.61 -4.08 -8.74
C SER A 61 -14.20 -5.48 -8.80
N ARG A 62 -13.96 -6.32 -7.79
CA ARG A 62 -14.50 -7.68 -7.72
C ARG A 62 -15.93 -7.66 -7.20
N ARG A 63 -16.75 -8.59 -7.69
CA ARG A 63 -18.16 -8.71 -7.29
C ARG A 63 -18.32 -9.48 -5.97
N SER A 64 -17.50 -10.52 -5.79
CA SER A 64 -17.55 -11.38 -4.61
C SER A 64 -16.92 -10.68 -3.41
N LEU A 65 -17.61 -10.70 -2.26
CA LEU A 65 -17.07 -10.17 -1.02
C LEU A 65 -15.84 -10.97 -0.58
N ALA A 66 -15.84 -12.28 -0.81
CA ALA A 66 -14.68 -13.12 -0.51
C ALA A 66 -13.45 -12.69 -1.30
N ASP A 67 -13.64 -12.37 -2.60
CA ASP A 67 -12.55 -11.85 -3.43
C ASP A 67 -12.07 -10.48 -2.95
N GLN A 68 -12.99 -9.60 -2.56
CA GLN A 68 -12.65 -8.29 -2.03
C GLN A 68 -11.76 -8.43 -0.79
N LEU A 69 -12.13 -9.32 0.14
CA LEU A 69 -11.33 -9.59 1.33
C LEU A 69 -9.93 -10.10 0.98
N ARG A 70 -9.85 -11.00 0.01
CA ARG A 70 -8.56 -11.55 -0.42
C ARG A 70 -7.62 -10.46 -0.94
N PHE A 71 -8.13 -9.54 -1.75
CA PHE A 71 -7.30 -8.47 -2.30
C PHE A 71 -6.91 -7.43 -1.24
N VAL A 72 -7.78 -7.16 -0.27
CA VAL A 72 -7.41 -6.31 0.87
C VAL A 72 -6.28 -6.97 1.66
N GLU A 73 -6.32 -8.28 1.83
CA GLU A 73 -5.24 -9.01 2.50
C GLU A 73 -3.93 -8.96 1.70
N TYR A 74 -4.00 -9.08 0.38
CA TYR A 74 -2.81 -8.91 -0.48
C TYR A 74 -2.21 -7.51 -0.31
N SER A 75 -3.04 -6.48 -0.25
CA SER A 75 -2.58 -5.11 0.00
C SER A 75 -1.86 -5.00 1.35
N TYR A 76 -2.43 -5.59 2.40
CA TYR A 76 -1.83 -5.60 3.73
C TYR A 76 -0.48 -6.32 3.73
N THR A 77 -0.41 -7.49 3.11
CA THR A 77 0.83 -8.26 3.00
C THR A 77 1.90 -7.46 2.27
N SER A 78 1.54 -6.79 1.18
CA SER A 78 2.46 -5.94 0.44
C SER A 78 2.96 -4.78 1.30
N LEU A 79 2.09 -4.21 2.13
CA LEU A 79 2.47 -3.16 3.07
C LEU A 79 3.54 -3.64 4.05
N MET A 80 3.40 -4.86 4.56
CA MET A 80 4.39 -5.46 5.45
C MET A 80 5.71 -5.75 4.73
N GLU A 81 5.66 -6.13 3.46
CA GLU A 81 6.86 -6.28 2.64
C GLU A 81 7.61 -4.96 2.49
N VAL A 82 6.87 -3.85 2.30
CA VAL A 82 7.49 -2.52 2.22
C VAL A 82 8.25 -2.21 3.51
N LEU A 83 7.63 -2.45 4.65
CA LEU A 83 8.27 -2.21 5.94
C LEU A 83 9.54 -3.07 6.10
N CYS A 84 9.46 -4.34 5.75
CA CYS A 84 10.60 -5.25 5.80
C CYS A 84 11.75 -4.73 4.94
N GLN A 85 11.47 -4.37 3.70
CA GLN A 85 12.49 -3.94 2.75
C GLN A 85 13.11 -2.59 3.11
N LEU A 86 12.31 -1.66 3.65
CA LEU A 86 12.83 -0.39 4.15
C LEU A 86 13.71 -0.60 5.39
N THR A 87 13.35 -1.54 6.24
CA THR A 87 14.17 -1.91 7.40
C THR A 87 15.52 -2.45 6.94
N LEU A 88 15.53 -3.29 5.91
CA LEU A 88 16.77 -3.80 5.32
C LEU A 88 17.60 -2.67 4.72
N ALA A 89 16.96 -1.72 4.04
CA ALA A 89 17.66 -0.56 3.48
C ALA A 89 18.34 0.27 4.58
N ASN A 90 17.68 0.42 5.72
CA ASN A 90 18.25 1.09 6.88
C ASN A 90 19.42 0.30 7.47
N ASP A 91 19.25 -1.02 7.63
CA ASP A 91 20.33 -1.90 8.13
C ASP A 91 21.57 -1.82 7.25
N LEU A 92 21.38 -1.68 5.95
CA LEU A 92 22.49 -1.59 4.99
C LEU A 92 23.05 -0.16 4.85
N GLY A 93 22.49 0.79 5.57
CA GLY A 93 22.96 2.16 5.59
C GLY A 93 22.51 3.02 4.40
N TYR A 94 21.53 2.56 3.63
CA TYR A 94 21.05 3.29 2.46
C TYR A 94 20.04 4.39 2.79
N ILE A 95 19.30 4.24 3.87
CA ILE A 95 18.39 5.26 4.38
C ILE A 95 18.65 5.47 5.87
N THR A 96 18.29 6.65 6.38
CA THR A 96 18.50 6.99 7.78
C THR A 96 17.39 6.39 8.65
N SER A 97 17.66 6.32 9.97
CA SER A 97 16.65 5.86 10.92
C SER A 97 15.46 6.80 10.96
N GLU A 98 15.66 8.10 10.78
CA GLU A 98 14.59 9.09 10.72
C GLU A 98 13.70 8.85 9.49
N GLU A 99 14.32 8.55 8.35
CA GLU A 99 13.58 8.22 7.12
C GLU A 99 12.76 6.95 7.30
N LEU A 100 13.32 5.93 7.93
CA LEU A 100 12.60 4.70 8.23
C LEU A 100 11.42 4.96 9.17
N ASP A 101 11.65 5.74 10.24
CA ASP A 101 10.59 6.04 11.22
C ASP A 101 9.44 6.81 10.58
N GLU A 102 9.73 7.74 9.69
CA GLU A 102 8.71 8.49 8.95
C GLU A 102 7.86 7.54 8.10
N GLN A 103 8.49 6.61 7.39
CA GLN A 103 7.76 5.62 6.59
C GLN A 103 7.00 4.64 7.47
N ARG A 104 7.55 4.26 8.61
CA ARG A 104 6.85 3.40 9.57
C ARG A 104 5.53 4.03 10.01
N GLN A 105 5.53 5.34 10.27
CA GLN A 105 4.28 6.02 10.66
C GLN A 105 3.26 5.98 9.52
N HIS A 106 3.69 6.23 8.29
CA HIS A 106 2.85 6.09 7.10
C HIS A 106 2.25 4.69 7.00
N ILE A 107 3.08 3.68 7.23
CA ILE A 107 2.68 2.27 7.14
C ILE A 107 1.68 1.93 8.25
N VAL A 108 1.91 2.41 9.47
CA VAL A 108 0.98 2.21 10.59
C VAL A 108 -0.39 2.81 10.24
N ASP A 109 -0.42 4.04 9.76
CA ASP A 109 -1.67 4.73 9.40
C ASP A 109 -2.41 3.96 8.29
N THR A 110 -1.69 3.54 7.26
CA THR A 110 -2.26 2.76 6.16
C THR A 110 -2.80 1.42 6.65
N SER A 111 -2.08 0.74 7.55
CA SER A 111 -2.50 -0.54 8.09
C SER A 111 -3.82 -0.44 8.85
N LYS A 112 -4.01 0.64 9.60
CA LYS A 112 -5.26 0.89 10.34
C LYS A 112 -6.43 1.09 9.38
N ILE A 113 -6.21 1.83 8.30
CA ILE A 113 -7.23 2.08 7.28
C ILE A 113 -7.60 0.78 6.56
N LEU A 114 -6.60 -0.05 6.22
CA LEU A 114 -6.83 -1.36 5.60
C LEU A 114 -7.62 -2.27 6.54
N SER A 115 -7.30 -2.28 7.83
CA SER A 115 -8.04 -3.07 8.82
C SER A 115 -9.49 -2.62 8.92
N GLY A 116 -9.73 -1.31 8.86
CA GLY A 116 -11.08 -0.75 8.84
C GLY A 116 -11.87 -1.16 7.59
N LEU A 117 -11.22 -1.13 6.44
CA LEU A 117 -11.82 -1.57 5.19
C LEU A 117 -12.19 -3.06 5.25
N ARG A 118 -11.27 -3.88 5.75
CA ARG A 118 -11.52 -5.32 5.95
C ARG A 118 -12.74 -5.54 6.84
N SER A 119 -12.79 -4.87 7.99
CA SER A 119 -13.92 -4.99 8.92
C SER A 119 -15.24 -4.61 8.26
N SER A 120 -15.24 -3.55 7.45
CA SER A 120 -16.41 -3.11 6.72
C SER A 120 -16.93 -4.19 5.77
N ILE A 121 -16.03 -4.85 5.05
CA ILE A 121 -16.39 -5.93 4.12
C ILE A 121 -16.86 -7.16 4.90
N GLU A 122 -16.19 -7.51 5.99
CA GLU A 122 -16.59 -8.64 6.84
C GLU A 122 -17.99 -8.47 7.39
N LYS A 123 -18.39 -7.26 7.75
CA LYS A 123 -19.74 -6.97 8.21
C LYS A 123 -20.76 -7.22 7.10
N LYS A 124 -20.42 -6.89 5.85
CA LYS A 124 -21.29 -7.16 4.70
C LYS A 124 -21.46 -8.66 4.48
N VAL A 125 -20.42 -9.45 4.66
CA VAL A 125 -20.49 -10.92 4.59
C VAL A 125 -21.44 -11.45 5.63
N SER A 126 -21.31 -11.02 6.89
CA SER A 126 -22.19 -11.46 8.00
C SER A 126 -23.65 -11.12 7.75
N ASN A 127 -23.92 -9.95 7.14
CA ASN A 127 -25.29 -9.52 6.86
C ASN A 127 -25.95 -10.30 5.73
N VAL A 128 -25.17 -10.90 4.84
CA VAL A 128 -25.67 -11.68 3.71
C VAL A 128 -26.02 -13.10 4.16
N GLU A 129 -25.33 -13.61 5.14
CA GLU A 129 -25.58 -14.95 5.71
C GLU A 129 -26.79 -14.93 6.62
#